data_3a0e3a9ebd0acd27e2dbad222f744910
#
_entry.id   3a0e3a9ebd0acd27e2dbad222f744910
#
_cell.length_a   1.000
_cell.length_b   1.000
_cell.length_c   1.000
_cell.angle_alpha   90.00
_cell.angle_beta   90.00
_cell.angle_gamma   90.00
#
_symmetry.space_group_name_H-M   'P 1'
#
loop_
_entity.id
_entity.type
_entity.pdbx_description
1 polymer ?
#
loop_
_entity_poly.entity_id
_entity_poly.type
_entity_poly.pdbx_seq_one_letter_code
_entity_poly.pdbx_strand_id
1 'polypeptide(L)'
;LSLGAMCVAAGYADYVVAMTSSHFASAEKQFRFPLEYANQRPKSATWTVTGSGAYVLGKKRSKARITGITTGKIVDYGIKDSMNMGAAMAPAASDVICRHLSDFGRNVTDYDKIITGDLGKVGQEILWDLTRTGGYDISSIHTDCGIEIYDADKQGTGAGGSGCGCAAVTLAAHFMRQIEEGKWKRILFVPTGALLSTVSFNEGMTVPGIAHAVVIEHAG
;
A
#
# COMPACT_ATOMS: atom_id res chain seq x y z
N LEU A 1 -5.70 -8.77 3.81
CA LEU A 1 -7.01 -8.38 4.39
C LEU A 1 -8.17 -8.81 3.48
N SER A 2 -8.18 -8.44 2.19
CA SER A 2 -9.32 -8.68 1.27
C SER A 2 -9.72 -10.16 1.19
N LEU A 3 -8.80 -11.07 0.88
CA LEU A 3 -9.09 -12.51 0.82
C LEU A 3 -9.59 -13.05 2.16
N GLY A 4 -8.99 -12.65 3.28
CA GLY A 4 -9.45 -13.07 4.60
C GLY A 4 -10.87 -12.60 4.90
N ALA A 5 -11.21 -11.36 4.55
CA ALA A 5 -12.56 -10.83 4.72
C ALA A 5 -13.58 -11.57 3.83
N MET A 6 -13.21 -11.89 2.59
CA MET A 6 -14.05 -12.69 1.68
C MET A 6 -14.30 -14.10 2.24
N CYS A 7 -13.26 -14.78 2.77
CA CYS A 7 -13.40 -16.10 3.36
C CYS A 7 -14.36 -16.09 4.56
N VAL A 8 -14.25 -15.11 5.45
CA VAL A 8 -15.13 -14.97 6.62
C VAL A 8 -16.56 -14.63 6.19
N ALA A 9 -16.73 -13.71 5.24
CA ALA A 9 -18.03 -13.31 4.74
C ALA A 9 -18.77 -14.46 4.05
N ALA A 10 -18.05 -15.26 3.25
CA ALA A 10 -18.59 -16.42 2.55
C ALA A 10 -18.80 -17.66 3.46
N GLY A 11 -18.35 -17.60 4.73
CA GLY A 11 -18.53 -18.69 5.68
C GLY A 11 -17.54 -19.84 5.55
N TYR A 12 -16.42 -19.64 4.84
CA TYR A 12 -15.35 -20.66 4.76
C TYR A 12 -14.59 -20.82 6.09
N ALA A 13 -14.57 -19.76 6.90
CA ALA A 13 -13.95 -19.79 8.22
C ALA A 13 -14.61 -18.76 9.13
N ASP A 14 -14.67 -19.04 10.44
CA ASP A 14 -15.13 -18.08 11.46
C ASP A 14 -14.09 -17.00 11.75
N TYR A 15 -12.82 -17.37 11.66
CA TYR A 15 -11.67 -16.49 11.84
C TYR A 15 -10.59 -16.78 10.81
N VAL A 16 -9.97 -15.71 10.32
CA VAL A 16 -8.82 -15.77 9.40
C VAL A 16 -7.73 -14.85 9.95
N VAL A 17 -6.49 -15.32 9.94
CA VAL A 17 -5.32 -14.48 10.22
C VAL A 17 -4.74 -14.03 8.89
N ALA A 18 -4.67 -12.72 8.69
CA ALA A 18 -3.96 -12.10 7.57
C ALA A 18 -2.65 -11.51 8.11
N MET A 19 -1.52 -12.03 7.65
CA MET A 19 -0.20 -11.61 8.15
C MET A 19 0.80 -11.44 7.02
N THR A 20 1.78 -10.56 7.24
CA THR A 20 2.93 -10.38 6.37
C THR A 20 4.11 -9.84 7.15
N SER A 21 5.31 -10.04 6.66
CA SER A 21 6.55 -9.55 7.27
C SER A 21 7.59 -9.21 6.21
N SER A 22 8.51 -8.35 6.56
CA SER A 22 9.72 -8.07 5.78
C SER A 22 10.89 -7.82 6.72
N HIS A 23 12.10 -7.98 6.20
CA HIS A 23 13.32 -7.76 6.95
C HIS A 23 14.40 -7.17 6.05
N PHE A 24 14.99 -6.04 6.45
CA PHE A 24 16.00 -5.33 5.65
C PHE A 24 17.20 -6.21 5.24
N ALA A 25 17.64 -7.11 6.11
CA ALA A 25 18.77 -8.00 5.83
C ALA A 25 18.42 -9.25 4.99
N SER A 26 17.17 -9.37 4.52
CA SER A 26 16.74 -10.44 3.61
C SER A 26 17.11 -10.16 2.15
N ALA A 27 16.74 -11.07 1.25
CA ALA A 27 16.93 -10.91 -0.19
C ALA A 27 16.34 -9.62 -0.79
N GLU A 28 15.34 -9.02 -0.14
CA GLU A 28 14.66 -7.81 -0.60
C GLU A 28 15.60 -6.60 -0.73
N LYS A 29 16.66 -6.51 0.05
CA LYS A 29 17.59 -5.37 0.00
C LYS A 29 18.22 -5.18 -1.37
N GLN A 30 18.49 -6.28 -2.11
CA GLN A 30 19.09 -6.23 -3.44
C GLN A 30 18.18 -5.62 -4.49
N PHE A 31 16.87 -5.67 -4.28
CA PHE A 31 15.89 -5.06 -5.18
C PHE A 31 15.66 -3.57 -4.92
N ARG A 32 16.15 -3.05 -3.79
CA ARG A 32 15.91 -1.67 -3.42
C ARG A 32 17.07 -0.76 -3.71
N PHE A 33 18.29 -1.24 -3.52
CA PHE A 33 19.54 -0.65 -3.95
C PHE A 33 20.69 -1.65 -3.74
N PRO A 34 21.72 -1.64 -4.57
CA PRO A 34 22.92 -2.41 -4.33
C PRO A 34 23.61 -1.91 -3.06
N LEU A 35 23.92 -2.81 -2.13
CA LEU A 35 24.60 -2.44 -0.86
C LEU A 35 25.96 -1.82 -1.07
N GLU A 36 26.65 -2.27 -2.11
CA GLU A 36 27.95 -1.79 -2.53
C GLU A 36 27.92 -0.30 -2.90
N TYR A 37 26.78 0.21 -3.30
CA TYR A 37 26.55 1.59 -3.72
C TYR A 37 25.67 2.37 -2.75
N ALA A 38 25.70 2.02 -1.46
CA ALA A 38 24.79 2.60 -0.45
C ALA A 38 24.79 4.14 -0.42
N ASN A 39 25.88 4.79 -0.81
CA ASN A 39 25.99 6.26 -0.88
C ASN A 39 25.48 6.87 -2.20
N GLN A 40 25.14 6.04 -3.19
CA GLN A 40 24.72 6.48 -4.53
C GLN A 40 23.27 6.06 -4.82
N ARG A 41 22.43 6.15 -3.82
CA ARG A 41 21.00 5.79 -3.95
C ARG A 41 20.26 6.81 -4.82
N PRO A 42 19.45 6.36 -5.80
CA PRO A 42 18.56 7.25 -6.51
C PRO A 42 17.51 7.86 -5.54
N LYS A 43 16.97 9.02 -5.88
CA LYS A 43 15.93 9.69 -5.07
C LYS A 43 14.65 8.85 -4.91
N SER A 44 14.41 7.92 -5.83
CA SER A 44 13.30 6.95 -5.80
C SER A 44 13.54 5.74 -4.88
N ALA A 45 14.79 5.53 -4.40
CA ALA A 45 15.11 4.40 -3.55
C ALA A 45 14.35 4.45 -2.23
N THR A 46 13.93 3.27 -1.77
CA THR A 46 13.21 3.07 -0.51
C THR A 46 13.99 2.14 0.41
N TRP A 47 13.68 2.19 1.71
CA TRP A 47 14.24 1.28 2.70
C TRP A 47 13.27 0.16 3.03
N THR A 48 13.76 -1.07 3.07
CA THR A 48 12.96 -2.20 3.52
C THR A 48 12.63 -2.04 5.01
N VAL A 49 11.35 -2.09 5.32
CA VAL A 49 10.85 -2.08 6.70
C VAL A 49 11.12 -3.44 7.33
N THR A 50 11.79 -3.45 8.48
CA THR A 50 11.91 -4.67 9.30
C THR A 50 10.76 -4.72 10.29
N GLY A 51 9.86 -5.67 10.08
CA GLY A 51 8.68 -5.83 10.93
C GLY A 51 7.67 -6.82 10.38
N SER A 52 6.69 -7.12 11.18
CA SER A 52 5.55 -7.96 10.82
C SER A 52 4.25 -7.38 11.34
N GLY A 53 3.18 -7.56 10.59
CA GLY A 53 1.82 -7.22 10.99
C GLY A 53 0.89 -8.40 10.82
N ALA A 54 0.00 -8.63 11.79
CA ALA A 54 -1.00 -9.68 11.76
C ALA A 54 -2.36 -9.15 12.19
N TYR A 55 -3.41 -9.56 11.48
CA TYR A 55 -4.79 -9.15 11.73
C TYR A 55 -5.66 -10.38 11.85
N VAL A 56 -6.45 -10.45 12.91
CA VAL A 56 -7.50 -11.45 13.06
C VAL A 56 -8.80 -10.89 12.51
N LEU A 57 -9.33 -11.51 11.48
CA LEU A 57 -10.60 -11.17 10.85
C LEU A 57 -11.67 -12.15 11.30
N GLY A 58 -12.86 -11.67 11.64
CA GLY A 58 -13.96 -12.53 12.08
C GLY A 58 -15.29 -11.77 12.07
N LYS A 59 -16.39 -12.47 12.31
CA LYS A 59 -17.76 -11.89 12.35
C LYS A 59 -18.09 -11.21 13.68
N LYS A 60 -17.25 -11.37 14.71
CA LYS A 60 -17.49 -10.76 16.01
C LYS A 60 -17.35 -9.24 15.96
N ARG A 61 -18.11 -8.56 16.80
CA ARG A 61 -18.06 -7.08 16.91
C ARG A 61 -16.65 -6.63 17.31
N SER A 62 -16.16 -5.62 16.62
CA SER A 62 -14.87 -4.97 16.85
C SER A 62 -15.04 -3.46 16.75
N LYS A 63 -14.03 -2.69 17.15
CA LYS A 63 -14.00 -1.23 16.98
C LYS A 63 -13.79 -0.79 15.53
N ALA A 64 -13.34 -1.69 14.68
CA ALA A 64 -13.17 -1.45 13.26
C ALA A 64 -13.79 -2.59 12.45
N ARG A 65 -14.31 -2.28 11.27
CA ARG A 65 -14.91 -3.27 10.37
C ARG A 65 -14.51 -3.01 8.92
N ILE A 66 -14.40 -4.08 8.15
CA ILE A 66 -14.25 -4.01 6.70
C ILE A 66 -15.64 -3.97 6.09
N THR A 67 -15.95 -2.91 5.31
CA THR A 67 -17.28 -2.68 4.72
C THR A 67 -17.29 -2.72 3.20
N GLY A 68 -16.11 -2.73 2.57
CA GLY A 68 -16.00 -2.80 1.12
C GLY A 68 -14.64 -3.31 0.67
N ILE A 69 -14.62 -3.94 -0.49
CA ILE A 69 -13.41 -4.46 -1.13
C ILE A 69 -13.50 -4.18 -2.62
N THR A 70 -12.42 -3.69 -3.22
CA THR A 70 -12.25 -3.61 -4.67
C THR A 70 -11.02 -4.40 -5.06
N THR A 71 -11.23 -5.47 -5.81
CA THR A 71 -10.13 -6.28 -6.32
C THR A 71 -9.51 -5.58 -7.52
N GLY A 72 -8.23 -5.24 -7.42
CA GLY A 72 -7.48 -4.64 -8.51
C GLY A 72 -7.01 -5.65 -9.54
N LYS A 73 -6.47 -5.15 -10.62
CA LYS A 73 -5.81 -5.91 -11.68
C LYS A 73 -4.33 -5.58 -11.76
N ILE A 74 -3.56 -6.42 -12.44
CA ILE A 74 -2.19 -6.11 -12.82
C ILE A 74 -2.20 -5.00 -13.86
N VAL A 75 -1.39 -3.95 -13.63
CA VAL A 75 -1.24 -2.81 -14.53
C VAL A 75 0.24 -2.67 -14.89
N ASP A 76 0.55 -2.59 -16.17
CA ASP A 76 1.91 -2.44 -16.68
C ASP A 76 2.02 -1.20 -17.57
N TYR A 77 2.78 -0.22 -17.13
CA TYR A 77 3.09 1.00 -17.89
C TYR A 77 4.48 0.95 -18.54
N GLY A 78 5.08 -0.22 -18.63
CA GLY A 78 6.37 -0.41 -19.30
C GLY A 78 7.58 0.03 -18.47
N ILE A 79 7.42 0.21 -17.16
CA ILE A 79 8.52 0.59 -16.27
C ILE A 79 9.52 -0.57 -16.18
N LYS A 80 10.79 -0.29 -16.46
CA LYS A 80 11.90 -1.27 -16.37
C LYS A 80 12.87 -0.97 -15.23
N ASP A 81 12.77 0.22 -14.64
CA ASP A 81 13.62 0.63 -13.52
C ASP A 81 13.13 -0.02 -12.21
N SER A 82 13.80 -1.11 -11.81
CA SER A 82 13.53 -1.83 -10.57
C SER A 82 13.82 -1.00 -9.31
N MET A 83 14.59 0.10 -9.44
CA MET A 83 14.89 1.02 -8.33
C MET A 83 13.82 2.08 -8.13
N ASN A 84 12.82 2.13 -9.01
CA ASN A 84 11.69 3.06 -8.93
C ASN A 84 10.36 2.28 -8.84
N MET A 85 10.21 1.50 -7.79
CA MET A 85 9.00 0.71 -7.56
C MET A 85 7.76 1.58 -7.38
N GLY A 86 7.89 2.79 -6.84
CA GLY A 86 6.78 3.75 -6.74
C GLY A 86 6.17 4.07 -8.09
N ALA A 87 6.99 4.31 -9.12
CA ALA A 87 6.50 4.54 -10.48
C ALA A 87 5.83 3.30 -11.09
N ALA A 88 6.32 2.10 -10.76
CA ALA A 88 5.73 0.85 -11.24
C ALA A 88 4.36 0.55 -10.57
N MET A 89 4.19 0.90 -9.30
CA MET A 89 2.99 0.58 -8.52
C MET A 89 1.89 1.65 -8.61
N ALA A 90 2.25 2.92 -8.79
CA ALA A 90 1.30 4.04 -8.81
C ALA A 90 0.16 3.88 -9.85
N PRO A 91 0.40 3.38 -11.08
CA PRO A 91 -0.68 3.14 -12.03
C PRO A 91 -1.73 2.13 -11.55
N ALA A 92 -1.30 1.05 -10.88
CA ALA A 92 -2.22 0.06 -10.33
C ALA A 92 -3.03 0.62 -9.15
N ALA A 93 -2.38 1.43 -8.29
CA ALA A 93 -3.06 2.14 -7.21
C ALA A 93 -4.10 3.13 -7.76
N SER A 94 -3.75 3.90 -8.78
CA SER A 94 -4.69 4.83 -9.44
C SER A 94 -5.89 4.10 -10.05
N ASP A 95 -5.65 3.01 -10.79
CA ASP A 95 -6.73 2.22 -11.41
C ASP A 95 -7.73 1.70 -10.35
N VAL A 96 -7.23 1.13 -9.27
CA VAL A 96 -8.12 0.57 -8.23
C VAL A 96 -8.83 1.65 -7.42
N ILE A 97 -8.19 2.81 -7.15
CA ILE A 97 -8.83 3.93 -6.43
C ILE A 97 -9.94 4.53 -7.28
N CYS A 98 -9.66 4.88 -8.53
CA CYS A 98 -10.66 5.48 -9.42
C CYS A 98 -11.85 4.54 -9.65
N ARG A 99 -11.56 3.25 -9.87
CA ARG A 99 -12.61 2.23 -10.01
C ARG A 99 -13.41 2.08 -8.73
N HIS A 100 -12.74 2.04 -7.56
CA HIS A 100 -13.44 1.95 -6.28
C HIS A 100 -14.43 3.09 -6.08
N LEU A 101 -14.00 4.33 -6.31
CA LEU A 101 -14.85 5.51 -6.16
C LEU A 101 -16.05 5.45 -7.12
N SER A 102 -15.82 5.05 -8.37
CA SER A 102 -16.87 4.88 -9.38
C SER A 102 -17.86 3.75 -9.03
N ASP A 103 -17.35 2.54 -8.70
CA ASP A 103 -18.17 1.35 -8.48
C ASP A 103 -19.05 1.49 -7.22
N PHE A 104 -18.53 2.17 -6.18
CA PHE A 104 -19.28 2.44 -4.95
C PHE A 104 -20.13 3.72 -5.01
N GLY A 105 -20.05 4.49 -6.09
CA GLY A 105 -20.73 5.79 -6.21
C GLY A 105 -20.28 6.77 -5.13
N ARG A 106 -19.00 6.77 -4.78
CA ARG A 106 -18.41 7.57 -3.70
C ARG A 106 -17.49 8.66 -4.24
N ASN A 107 -17.43 9.75 -3.49
CA ASN A 107 -16.49 10.85 -3.73
C ASN A 107 -15.28 10.75 -2.80
N VAL A 108 -14.24 11.49 -3.12
CA VAL A 108 -13.02 11.61 -2.29
C VAL A 108 -13.38 12.06 -0.87
N THR A 109 -14.34 12.97 -0.72
CA THR A 109 -14.81 13.51 0.56
C THR A 109 -15.55 12.52 1.45
N ASP A 110 -15.89 11.34 0.95
CA ASP A 110 -16.51 10.27 1.73
C ASP A 110 -15.51 9.50 2.59
N TYR A 111 -14.21 9.83 2.45
CA TYR A 111 -13.11 9.22 3.17
C TYR A 111 -12.33 10.25 3.98
N ASP A 112 -11.99 9.91 5.22
CA ASP A 112 -11.05 10.72 6.02
C ASP A 112 -9.63 10.61 5.48
N LYS A 113 -9.25 9.40 5.00
CA LYS A 113 -7.96 9.13 4.37
C LYS A 113 -8.07 8.07 3.27
N ILE A 114 -7.24 8.25 2.24
CA ILE A 114 -6.87 7.22 1.26
C ILE A 114 -5.40 6.88 1.53
N ILE A 115 -5.09 5.62 1.84
CA ILE A 115 -3.78 5.22 2.35
C ILE A 115 -3.18 4.16 1.43
N THR A 116 -2.05 4.47 0.80
CA THR A 116 -1.32 3.49 0.00
C THR A 116 -0.27 2.73 0.81
N GLY A 117 0.28 1.67 0.24
CA GLY A 117 1.17 0.74 0.94
C GLY A 117 2.59 1.27 1.10
N ASP A 118 3.27 1.45 0.00
CA ASP A 118 4.70 1.76 -0.03
C ASP A 118 5.13 2.41 -1.37
N LEU A 119 4.32 3.33 -1.87
CA LEU A 119 4.65 4.11 -3.05
C LEU A 119 5.83 5.05 -2.81
N GLY A 120 5.98 5.52 -1.59
CA GLY A 120 6.95 6.54 -1.23
C GLY A 120 6.65 7.89 -1.91
N LYS A 121 7.52 8.88 -1.67
CA LYS A 121 7.32 10.27 -2.15
C LYS A 121 7.16 10.35 -3.66
N VAL A 122 8.02 9.65 -4.42
CA VAL A 122 7.98 9.67 -5.89
C VAL A 122 6.69 9.04 -6.43
N GLY A 123 6.33 7.86 -5.91
CA GLY A 123 5.10 7.19 -6.36
C GLY A 123 3.83 7.92 -5.94
N GLN A 124 3.86 8.62 -4.81
CA GLN A 124 2.76 9.48 -4.35
C GLN A 124 2.46 10.62 -5.34
N GLU A 125 3.49 11.34 -5.80
CA GLU A 125 3.33 12.42 -6.77
C GLU A 125 2.74 11.90 -8.08
N ILE A 126 3.25 10.77 -8.58
CA ILE A 126 2.73 10.11 -9.78
C ILE A 126 1.26 9.68 -9.57
N LEU A 127 0.94 9.12 -8.41
CA LEU A 127 -0.43 8.72 -8.09
C LEU A 127 -1.39 9.91 -8.14
N TRP A 128 -1.01 11.05 -7.56
CA TRP A 128 -1.86 12.24 -7.57
C TRP A 128 -2.15 12.74 -8.99
N ASP A 129 -1.16 12.73 -9.87
CA ASP A 129 -1.35 13.14 -11.27
C ASP A 129 -2.25 12.16 -12.02
N LEU A 130 -2.06 10.86 -11.81
CA LEU A 130 -2.89 9.83 -12.45
C LEU A 130 -4.34 9.87 -11.98
N THR A 131 -4.58 10.05 -10.68
CA THR A 131 -5.95 10.13 -10.14
C THR A 131 -6.65 11.41 -10.57
N ARG A 132 -5.95 12.55 -10.65
CA ARG A 132 -6.51 13.79 -11.23
C ARG A 132 -6.92 13.61 -12.69
N THR A 133 -6.10 12.92 -13.50
CA THR A 133 -6.46 12.56 -14.87
C THR A 133 -7.71 11.67 -14.92
N GLY A 134 -7.91 10.82 -13.93
CA GLY A 134 -9.11 10.00 -13.72
C GLY A 134 -10.32 10.77 -13.17
N GLY A 135 -10.20 12.07 -12.90
CA GLY A 135 -11.28 12.93 -12.38
C GLY A 135 -11.34 13.02 -10.85
N TYR A 136 -10.34 12.49 -10.12
CA TYR A 136 -10.33 12.48 -8.65
C TYR A 136 -9.06 13.12 -8.10
N ASP A 137 -9.16 14.24 -7.40
CA ASP A 137 -8.04 14.82 -6.66
C ASP A 137 -8.05 14.30 -5.23
N ILE A 138 -7.13 13.38 -4.94
CA ILE A 138 -6.98 12.75 -3.62
C ILE A 138 -5.90 13.41 -2.77
N SER A 139 -5.17 14.40 -3.29
CA SER A 139 -3.93 14.93 -2.69
C SER A 139 -4.10 15.44 -1.25
N SER A 140 -5.26 15.99 -0.91
CA SER A 140 -5.54 16.54 0.43
C SER A 140 -5.78 15.49 1.51
N ILE A 141 -6.19 14.28 1.13
CA ILE A 141 -6.50 13.20 2.08
C ILE A 141 -5.62 11.96 1.91
N HIS A 142 -4.74 11.97 0.91
CA HIS A 142 -3.84 10.85 0.65
C HIS A 142 -2.66 10.84 1.64
N THR A 143 -2.26 9.66 2.06
CA THR A 143 -0.99 9.38 2.73
C THR A 143 -0.48 8.00 2.31
N ASP A 144 0.79 7.69 2.63
CA ASP A 144 1.45 6.44 2.23
C ASP A 144 2.16 5.83 3.43
N CYS A 145 1.97 4.52 3.66
CA CYS A 145 2.60 3.83 4.79
C CYS A 145 4.12 3.94 4.78
N GLY A 146 4.73 3.91 3.59
CA GLY A 146 6.17 4.05 3.45
C GLY A 146 6.68 5.46 3.80
N ILE A 147 5.85 6.49 3.62
CA ILE A 147 6.19 7.85 4.02
C ILE A 147 6.04 8.02 5.54
N GLU A 148 5.00 7.45 6.12
CA GLU A 148 4.67 7.63 7.54
C GLU A 148 5.54 6.84 8.51
N ILE A 149 6.14 5.73 8.05
CA ILE A 149 6.86 4.82 8.96
C ILE A 149 8.24 5.33 9.36
N TYR A 150 8.84 6.23 8.58
CA TYR A 150 10.16 6.79 8.82
C TYR A 150 10.13 8.32 8.84
N ASP A 151 10.95 8.90 9.71
CA ASP A 151 11.35 10.31 9.62
C ASP A 151 12.46 10.41 8.55
N ALA A 152 12.05 10.67 7.31
CA ALA A 152 12.95 10.63 6.16
C ALA A 152 14.13 11.59 6.28
N ASP A 153 13.92 12.75 6.91
CA ASP A 153 14.95 13.80 7.06
C ASP A 153 16.01 13.37 8.09
N LYS A 154 15.59 12.77 9.22
CA LYS A 154 16.52 12.33 10.26
C LYS A 154 17.17 10.97 9.94
N GLN A 155 16.44 10.10 9.25
CA GLN A 155 16.89 8.73 9.01
C GLN A 155 17.49 8.51 7.61
N GLY A 156 17.37 9.48 6.70
CA GLY A 156 17.94 9.42 5.36
C GLY A 156 17.35 8.31 4.50
N THR A 157 16.05 8.04 4.64
CA THR A 157 15.36 6.91 4.00
C THR A 157 14.93 7.15 2.54
N GLY A 158 15.40 8.22 1.91
CA GLY A 158 15.11 8.52 0.51
C GLY A 158 13.61 8.76 0.27
N ALA A 159 13.00 7.94 -0.58
CA ALA A 159 11.57 8.07 -0.90
C ALA A 159 10.64 7.53 0.21
N GLY A 160 11.18 6.81 1.19
CA GLY A 160 10.42 6.26 2.31
C GLY A 160 10.69 4.78 2.57
N GLY A 161 9.84 4.15 3.36
CA GLY A 161 9.85 2.72 3.62
C GLY A 161 9.15 1.92 2.53
N SER A 162 9.51 0.65 2.40
CA SER A 162 8.86 -0.28 1.51
C SER A 162 9.06 -1.73 2.00
N GLY A 163 8.46 -2.69 1.33
CA GLY A 163 8.57 -4.12 1.65
C GLY A 163 7.26 -4.74 2.10
N CYS A 164 7.22 -6.06 2.07
CA CYS A 164 5.99 -6.80 2.35
C CYS A 164 5.35 -6.47 3.72
N GLY A 165 6.16 -6.13 4.73
CA GLY A 165 5.68 -5.74 6.06
C GLY A 165 5.25 -4.28 6.21
N CYS A 166 5.68 -3.39 5.31
CA CYS A 166 5.52 -1.94 5.45
C CYS A 166 4.06 -1.53 5.73
N ALA A 167 3.16 -1.86 4.80
CA ALA A 167 1.75 -1.50 4.92
C ALA A 167 1.08 -2.12 6.16
N ALA A 168 1.40 -3.37 6.48
CA ALA A 168 0.81 -4.05 7.62
C ALA A 168 1.26 -3.45 8.95
N VAL A 169 2.56 -3.18 9.10
CA VAL A 169 3.09 -2.60 10.34
C VAL A 169 2.52 -1.22 10.57
N THR A 170 2.53 -0.36 9.54
CA THR A 170 2.05 1.03 9.65
C THR A 170 0.56 1.10 9.91
N LEU A 171 -0.24 0.26 9.23
CA LEU A 171 -1.67 0.18 9.49
C LEU A 171 -1.93 -0.23 10.95
N ALA A 172 -1.28 -1.31 11.45
CA ALA A 172 -1.50 -1.82 12.81
C ALA A 172 -1.05 -0.84 13.89
N ALA A 173 0.16 -0.29 13.74
CA ALA A 173 0.78 0.50 14.79
C ALA A 173 0.26 1.95 14.84
N HIS A 174 -0.12 2.51 13.68
CA HIS A 174 -0.45 3.93 13.57
C HIS A 174 -1.91 4.17 13.17
N PHE A 175 -2.34 3.68 12.01
CA PHE A 175 -3.63 4.08 11.45
C PHE A 175 -4.84 3.44 12.13
N MET A 176 -4.72 2.17 12.59
CA MET A 176 -5.83 1.50 13.27
C MET A 176 -6.26 2.24 14.54
N ARG A 177 -5.34 2.87 15.25
CA ARG A 177 -5.68 3.70 16.43
C ARG A 177 -6.61 4.86 16.08
N GLN A 178 -6.40 5.52 14.94
CA GLN A 178 -7.25 6.63 14.51
C GLN A 178 -8.69 6.17 14.23
N ILE A 179 -8.83 4.96 13.67
CA ILE A 179 -10.13 4.33 13.43
C ILE A 179 -10.76 3.88 14.77
N GLU A 180 -10.01 3.18 15.61
CA GLU A 180 -10.54 2.64 16.89
C GLU A 180 -10.92 3.72 17.90
N GLU A 181 -10.25 4.86 17.86
CA GLU A 181 -10.56 6.03 18.68
C GLU A 181 -11.69 6.90 18.05
N GLY A 182 -12.19 6.54 16.85
CA GLY A 182 -13.24 7.26 16.15
C GLY A 182 -12.83 8.61 15.59
N LYS A 183 -11.52 8.93 15.55
CA LYS A 183 -10.99 10.14 14.90
C LYS A 183 -11.19 10.10 13.40
N TRP A 184 -10.98 8.94 12.80
CA TRP A 184 -11.34 8.63 11.43
C TRP A 184 -12.50 7.66 11.41
N LYS A 185 -13.51 7.97 10.61
CA LYS A 185 -14.72 7.16 10.47
C LYS A 185 -14.60 6.18 9.31
N ARG A 186 -13.90 6.57 8.24
CA ARG A 186 -13.73 5.72 7.05
C ARG A 186 -12.42 6.01 6.36
N ILE A 187 -11.66 4.96 6.10
CA ILE A 187 -10.48 5.03 5.25
C ILE A 187 -10.58 4.06 4.08
N LEU A 188 -9.92 4.40 2.97
CA LEU A 188 -9.64 3.49 1.88
C LEU A 188 -8.18 3.05 1.98
N PHE A 189 -7.95 1.80 2.34
CA PHE A 189 -6.63 1.23 2.46
C PHE A 189 -6.26 0.47 1.18
N VAL A 190 -5.17 0.89 0.53
CA VAL A 190 -4.77 0.46 -0.82
C VAL A 190 -3.31 0.00 -0.81
N PRO A 191 -2.99 -1.15 -0.19
CA PRO A 191 -1.65 -1.69 -0.26
C PRO A 191 -1.26 -2.02 -1.70
N THR A 192 0.00 -1.77 -2.02
CA THR A 192 0.58 -1.83 -3.34
C THR A 192 1.63 -2.93 -3.44
N GLY A 193 1.89 -3.44 -4.63
CA GLY A 193 2.92 -4.41 -4.90
C GLY A 193 3.49 -4.26 -6.31
N ALA A 194 4.80 -4.52 -6.43
CA ALA A 194 5.51 -4.60 -7.70
C ALA A 194 5.81 -6.07 -8.01
N LEU A 195 5.49 -6.51 -9.22
CA LEU A 195 5.73 -7.87 -9.70
C LEU A 195 7.14 -7.96 -10.28
N LEU A 196 8.11 -8.17 -9.41
CA LEU A 196 9.52 -8.22 -9.73
C LEU A 196 10.10 -9.57 -9.26
N SER A 197 10.89 -10.20 -10.13
CA SER A 197 11.68 -11.38 -9.82
C SER A 197 13.10 -11.24 -10.36
N THR A 198 14.04 -12.05 -9.85
CA THR A 198 15.41 -12.09 -10.39
C THR A 198 15.44 -12.48 -11.87
N VAL A 199 14.55 -13.37 -12.29
CA VAL A 199 14.44 -13.80 -13.69
C VAL A 199 13.97 -12.64 -14.56
N SER A 200 12.84 -12.01 -14.24
CA SER A 200 12.30 -10.90 -15.02
C SER A 200 13.24 -9.70 -15.07
N PHE A 201 13.95 -9.43 -13.95
CA PHE A 201 14.96 -8.38 -13.91
C PHE A 201 16.15 -8.65 -14.84
N ASN A 202 16.70 -9.88 -14.79
CA ASN A 202 17.85 -10.25 -15.63
C ASN A 202 17.50 -10.30 -17.12
N GLU A 203 16.26 -10.59 -17.46
CA GLU A 203 15.74 -10.58 -18.83
C GLU A 203 15.34 -9.18 -19.32
N GLY A 204 15.49 -8.14 -18.49
CA GLY A 204 15.13 -6.76 -18.84
C GLY A 204 13.64 -6.55 -19.08
N MET A 205 12.80 -7.37 -18.45
CA MET A 205 11.34 -7.27 -18.52
C MET A 205 10.86 -6.04 -17.74
N THR A 206 9.61 -5.66 -17.98
CA THR A 206 8.92 -4.60 -17.25
C THR A 206 8.56 -5.04 -15.83
N VAL A 207 8.27 -4.08 -14.96
CA VAL A 207 7.82 -4.27 -13.57
C VAL A 207 6.34 -3.87 -13.47
N PRO A 208 5.39 -4.79 -13.67
CA PRO A 208 3.98 -4.50 -13.48
C PRO A 208 3.65 -4.23 -12.01
N GLY A 209 2.65 -3.37 -11.78
CA GLY A 209 2.10 -3.10 -10.46
C GLY A 209 0.79 -3.82 -10.20
N ILE A 210 0.48 -4.02 -8.93
CA ILE A 210 -0.80 -4.51 -8.43
C ILE A 210 -1.22 -3.74 -7.18
N ALA A 211 -2.52 -3.48 -7.02
CA ALA A 211 -3.08 -2.92 -5.80
C ALA A 211 -4.51 -3.43 -5.60
N HIS A 212 -4.90 -3.60 -4.34
CA HIS A 212 -6.27 -3.93 -3.95
C HIS A 212 -6.74 -2.92 -2.92
N ALA A 213 -8.03 -2.58 -2.93
CA ALA A 213 -8.58 -1.61 -1.99
C ALA A 213 -9.50 -2.27 -0.96
N VAL A 214 -9.39 -1.84 0.29
CA VAL A 214 -10.22 -2.29 1.41
C VAL A 214 -10.75 -1.05 2.14
N VAL A 215 -12.06 -0.96 2.30
CA VAL A 215 -12.69 0.07 3.14
C VAL A 215 -12.68 -0.41 4.57
N ILE A 216 -12.08 0.38 5.46
CA ILE A 216 -12.09 0.15 6.91
C ILE A 216 -12.85 1.30 7.57
N GLU A 217 -13.85 0.97 8.37
CA GLU A 217 -14.68 1.93 9.08
C GLU A 217 -14.63 1.74 10.58
N HIS A 218 -14.77 2.85 11.31
CA HIS A 218 -15.07 2.81 12.73
C HIS A 218 -16.43 2.11 12.96
N ALA A 219 -16.47 1.22 13.93
CA ALA A 219 -17.66 0.43 14.22
C ALA A 219 -18.31 0.90 15.52
N GLY A 220 -18.56 2.15 15.66
CA GLY A 220 -19.29 2.82 16.75
C GLY A 220 -19.69 1.98 17.95
#